data_ffc6bf249cfc90e6f6314911e15fc531
#
_entry.id   ffc6bf249cfc90e6f6314911e15fc531
#
_cell.length_a   1.000
_cell.length_b   1.000
_cell.length_c   1.000
_cell.angle_alpha   90.00
_cell.angle_beta   90.00
_cell.angle_gamma   90.00
#
_symmetry.space_group_name_H-M   'P 1'
#
loop_
_entity.id
_entity.type
_entity.pdbx_description
1 polymer ?
#
loop_
_entity_poly.entity_id
_entity_poly.type
_entity_poly.pdbx_seq_one_letter_code
_entity_poly.pdbx_strand_id
1 'polypeptide(L)' 'MSTEAALLRAIREAPDEDTPRLIYADYLDEEGAAARAEFIRLQVAR' A
#
# COMPACT_ATOMS: atom_id res chain seq x y z
N MET A 1 -12.89 -0.90 12.74
CA MET A 1 -12.00 -0.29 11.73
C MET A 1 -11.02 -1.33 11.26
N SER A 2 -10.70 -1.35 9.97
CA SER A 2 -9.77 -2.31 9.45
C SER A 2 -8.41 -1.65 9.19
N THR A 3 -7.35 -2.45 9.26
CA THR A 3 -6.00 -1.99 8.95
C THR A 3 -5.94 -1.48 7.51
N GLU A 4 -6.61 -2.19 6.60
CA GLU A 4 -6.62 -1.79 5.19
C GLU A 4 -7.23 -0.41 5.00
N ALA A 5 -8.35 -0.13 5.67
CA ALA A 5 -9.00 1.17 5.56
C ALA A 5 -8.09 2.29 6.06
N ALA A 6 -7.37 2.05 7.17
CA ALA A 6 -6.45 3.02 7.73
C ALA A 6 -5.29 3.30 6.77
N LEU A 7 -4.76 2.26 6.13
CA LEU A 7 -3.65 2.41 5.19
C LEU A 7 -4.08 3.13 3.92
N LEU A 8 -5.26 2.79 3.39
CA LEU A 8 -5.81 3.49 2.23
C LEU A 8 -6.04 4.96 2.50
N ARG A 9 -6.52 5.27 3.71
CA ARG A 9 -6.73 6.66 4.11
C ARG A 9 -5.40 7.41 4.15
N ALA A 10 -4.36 6.79 4.68
CA ALA A 10 -3.04 7.41 4.74
C ALA A 10 -2.52 7.72 3.33
N ILE A 11 -2.73 6.82 2.37
CA ILE A 11 -2.34 7.05 0.98
C ILE A 11 -3.10 8.24 0.39
N ARG A 12 -4.40 8.32 0.67
CA ARG A 12 -5.24 9.39 0.13
C ARG A 12 -4.89 10.75 0.73
N GLU A 13 -4.47 10.77 1.99
CA GLU A 13 -4.11 12.02 2.67
C GLU A 13 -2.72 12.50 2.28
N ALA A 14 -1.85 11.61 1.83
CA ALA A 14 -0.49 11.96 1.44
C ALA A 14 -0.14 11.28 0.11
N PRO A 15 -0.78 11.67 -1.00
CA PRO A 15 -0.57 11.00 -2.29
C PRO A 15 0.84 11.16 -2.83
N ASP A 16 1.59 12.14 -2.35
CA ASP A 16 2.98 12.38 -2.79
C ASP A 16 3.98 11.48 -2.06
N GLU A 17 3.53 10.82 -1.00
CA GLU A 17 4.41 10.02 -0.16
C GLU A 17 4.39 8.56 -0.58
N ASP A 18 5.58 7.97 -0.72
CA ASP A 18 5.68 6.55 -1.06
C ASP A 18 5.54 5.64 0.15
N THR A 19 5.88 6.16 1.34
CA THR A 19 5.88 5.35 2.55
C THR A 19 4.54 4.66 2.85
N PRO A 20 3.39 5.37 2.81
CA PRO A 20 2.11 4.69 3.04
C PRO A 20 1.82 3.61 2.00
N ARG A 21 2.23 3.83 0.75
CA ARG A 21 2.04 2.83 -0.31
C ARG A 21 2.87 1.58 -0.05
N LEU A 22 4.10 1.74 0.40
CA LEU A 22 4.96 0.61 0.70
C LEU A 22 4.44 -0.18 1.90
N ILE A 23 3.94 0.51 2.90
CA ILE A 23 3.34 -0.15 4.06
C ILE A 23 2.10 -0.95 3.63
N TYR A 24 1.29 -0.38 2.76
CA TYR A 24 0.12 -1.07 2.24
C TYR A 24 0.53 -2.30 1.42
N ALA A 25 1.60 -2.20 0.63
CA ALA A 25 2.10 -3.34 -0.12
C ALA A 25 2.54 -4.47 0.81
N ASP A 26 3.22 -4.15 1.91
CA ASP A 26 3.60 -5.15 2.90
C ASP A 26 2.37 -5.81 3.52
N TYR A 27 1.37 -5.02 3.82
CA TYR A 27 0.11 -5.54 4.36
C TYR A 27 -0.53 -6.52 3.37
N LEU A 28 -0.57 -6.17 2.09
CA LEU A 28 -1.14 -7.05 1.07
C LEU A 28 -0.36 -8.35 0.93
N ASP A 29 0.97 -8.29 1.04
CA ASP A 29 1.80 -9.49 1.02
C ASP A 29 1.41 -10.44 2.14
N GLU A 30 1.23 -9.91 3.35
CA GLU A 30 0.87 -10.71 4.51
C GLU A 30 -0.52 -11.31 4.38
N GLU A 31 -1.40 -10.62 3.66
CA GLU A 31 -2.77 -11.08 3.46
C GLU A 31 -2.88 -12.04 2.26
N GLY A 32 -1.77 -12.35 1.62
CA GLY A 32 -1.76 -13.29 0.49
C GLY A 32 -2.08 -12.65 -0.85
N ALA A 33 -2.09 -11.33 -0.94
CA ALA A 33 -2.37 -10.60 -2.17
C ALA A 33 -1.06 -10.13 -2.81
N ALA A 34 -0.14 -11.05 -3.06
CA ALA A 34 1.20 -10.73 -3.56
C ALA A 34 1.18 -9.99 -4.89
N ALA A 35 0.27 -10.34 -5.79
CA ALA A 35 0.18 -9.67 -7.09
C ALA A 35 -0.17 -8.21 -6.96
N ARG A 36 -1.08 -7.88 -6.05
CA ARG A 36 -1.46 -6.49 -5.79
C ARG A 36 -0.32 -5.73 -5.13
N ALA A 37 0.37 -6.38 -4.20
CA ALA A 37 1.52 -5.78 -3.54
C ALA A 37 2.62 -5.44 -4.54
N GLU A 38 2.88 -6.35 -5.46
CA GLU A 38 3.88 -6.13 -6.50
C GLU A 38 3.48 -4.98 -7.42
N PHE A 39 2.22 -4.89 -7.77
CA PHE A 39 1.70 -3.79 -8.59
C PHE A 39 1.99 -2.44 -7.93
N ILE A 40 1.73 -2.35 -6.63
CA ILE A 40 1.97 -1.11 -5.88
C ILE A 40 3.45 -0.78 -5.85
N ARG A 41 4.31 -1.77 -5.63
CA ARG A 41 5.76 -1.56 -5.62
C ARG A 41 6.28 -1.08 -6.96
N LEU A 42 5.70 -1.60 -8.06
CA LEU A 42 6.07 -1.16 -9.40
C LEU A 42 5.68 0.30 -9.63
N GLN A 43 4.54 0.73 -9.11
CA GLN A 43 4.13 2.12 -9.23
C GLN A 43 5.08 3.05 -8.49
N VAL A 44 5.55 2.62 -7.31
CA VAL A 44 6.48 3.41 -6.51
C VAL A 44 7.86 3.48 -7.16
N ALA A 45 8.26 2.40 -7.82
CA ALA A 45 9.59 2.29 -8.39
C ALA A 45 9.80 3.08 -9.69
N ARG A 46 8.76 3.67 -10.24
CA ARG A 46 8.86 4.44 -11.49
C ARG A 46 9.65 5.71 -11.34
#